data_102318fdd6499e75fc66c7f1f83aa97c
#
_entry.id   102318fdd6499e75fc66c7f1f83aa97c
#
_cell.length_a   1.000
_cell.length_b   1.000
_cell.length_c   1.000
_cell.angle_alpha   90.00
_cell.angle_beta   90.00
_cell.angle_gamma   90.00
#
_symmetry.space_group_name_H-M   'P 1'
#
loop_
_entity.id
_entity.type
_entity.pdbx_description
1 polymer ?
#
loop_
_entity_poly.entity_id
_entity_poly.type
_entity_poly.pdbx_seq_one_letter_code
_entity_poly.pdbx_strand_id
1 'polypeptide(L)'
;MLAQPRVKRLLSSEHFSVDGTLIEAWASMKSFKAKDGKGGDDEGSGGRNASADFRGEKRSNETHASTTDPDAMLYRKGPGMEAKLCFIGHGLMENRSGLIVDTRMTRVSGHAERLAALDMIEAWADRPRAITLGADRGYDAADFVEELRTLNVRPHVARNTSRRRSAIDGRTTRHPGYAASQRIRKRIEEAFGWIKTVAGMRKTKLRGLDKVDWAFAFTAAAYNLVRLPKLLGEEAPA
;
A
#
# COMPACT_ATOMS: atom_id res chain seq x y z
N MET A 1 -13.89 6.11 15.19
CA MET A 1 -13.69 7.50 14.72
C MET A 1 -14.54 7.81 13.49
N LEU A 2 -14.37 7.14 12.35
CA LEU A 2 -15.10 7.44 11.10
C LEU A 2 -16.63 7.30 11.19
N ALA A 3 -17.13 6.46 12.09
CA ALA A 3 -18.57 6.26 12.34
C ALA A 3 -19.25 7.42 13.11
N GLN A 4 -18.48 8.35 13.68
CA GLN A 4 -19.06 9.50 14.37
C GLN A 4 -19.84 10.40 13.39
N PRO A 5 -21.05 10.87 13.73
CA PRO A 5 -21.91 11.61 12.81
C PRO A 5 -21.27 12.85 12.17
N ARG A 6 -20.45 13.58 12.92
CA ARG A 6 -19.71 14.76 12.42
C ARG A 6 -18.68 14.35 11.35
N VAL A 7 -17.92 13.28 11.59
CA VAL A 7 -16.89 12.77 10.67
C VAL A 7 -17.52 12.13 9.46
N LYS A 8 -18.60 11.34 9.65
CA LYS A 8 -19.32 10.69 8.56
C LYS A 8 -19.82 11.69 7.51
N ARG A 9 -20.22 12.91 7.90
CA ARG A 9 -20.63 13.99 6.99
C ARG A 9 -19.49 14.56 6.14
N LEU A 10 -18.24 14.40 6.57
CA LEU A 10 -17.06 14.80 5.81
C LEU A 10 -16.75 13.82 4.66
N LEU A 11 -17.18 12.57 4.80
CA LEU A 11 -16.91 11.53 3.80
C LEU A 11 -17.91 11.63 2.65
N SER A 12 -17.41 11.67 1.42
CA SER A 12 -18.21 11.36 0.25
C SER A 12 -18.21 9.84 0.03
N SER A 13 -19.19 9.37 -0.72
CA SER A 13 -19.24 7.97 -1.12
C SER A 13 -18.97 7.79 -2.61
N GLU A 14 -18.24 8.72 -3.22
CA GLU A 14 -18.19 8.81 -4.69
C GLU A 14 -16.79 8.61 -5.25
N HIS A 15 -15.76 9.07 -4.52
CA HIS A 15 -14.43 9.13 -5.09
C HIS A 15 -13.34 8.77 -4.09
N PHE A 16 -12.62 7.70 -4.40
CA PHE A 16 -11.54 7.15 -3.58
C PHE A 16 -10.23 7.10 -4.34
N SER A 17 -9.14 7.00 -3.60
CA SER A 17 -7.82 6.68 -4.12
C SER A 17 -7.20 5.54 -3.32
N VAL A 18 -6.47 4.68 -4.01
CA VAL A 18 -5.73 3.57 -3.40
C VAL A 18 -4.26 3.66 -3.80
N ASP A 19 -3.40 3.28 -2.88
CA ASP A 19 -1.97 3.12 -3.11
C ASP A 19 -1.36 2.19 -2.07
N GLY A 20 -0.15 1.69 -2.37
CA GLY A 20 0.65 0.86 -1.48
C GLY A 20 1.93 1.56 -1.02
N THR A 21 2.40 1.20 0.16
CA THR A 21 3.65 1.71 0.70
C THR A 21 4.45 0.64 1.41
N LEU A 22 5.77 0.58 1.16
CA LEU A 22 6.65 -0.38 1.83
C LEU A 22 6.93 0.05 3.27
N ILE A 23 6.79 -0.91 4.18
CA ILE A 23 7.18 -0.78 5.59
C ILE A 23 8.31 -1.78 5.85
N GLU A 24 9.48 -1.29 6.25
CA GLU A 24 10.62 -2.14 6.57
C GLU A 24 10.33 -2.96 7.83
N ALA A 25 10.63 -4.26 7.79
CA ALA A 25 10.40 -5.15 8.91
C ALA A 25 11.44 -4.99 10.02
N TRP A 26 11.08 -5.38 11.24
CA TRP A 26 12.00 -5.49 12.37
C TRP A 26 12.79 -6.80 12.30
N ALA A 27 13.50 -6.97 11.18
CA ALA A 27 14.34 -8.13 10.91
C ALA A 27 15.58 -7.70 10.14
N SER A 28 16.74 -8.24 10.48
CA SER A 28 17.95 -7.98 9.71
C SER A 28 18.12 -8.95 8.56
N MET A 29 18.86 -8.56 7.53
CA MET A 29 19.21 -9.47 6.43
C MET A 29 20.00 -10.71 6.88
N LYS A 30 20.69 -10.65 8.03
CA LYS A 30 21.36 -11.81 8.65
C LYS A 30 20.38 -12.89 9.08
N SER A 31 19.12 -12.52 9.38
CA SER A 31 18.08 -13.49 9.74
C SER A 31 17.46 -14.21 8.52
N PHE A 32 17.74 -13.75 7.30
CA PHE A 32 17.19 -14.33 6.07
C PHE A 32 18.00 -15.56 5.69
N LYS A 33 17.56 -16.74 6.18
CA LYS A 33 18.24 -18.04 6.07
C LYS A 33 17.45 -19.00 5.20
N ALA A 34 18.14 -20.00 4.65
CA ALA A 34 17.52 -21.08 3.87
C ALA A 34 16.49 -21.86 4.70
N LYS A 35 15.35 -22.17 4.11
CA LYS A 35 14.23 -22.90 4.77
C LYS A 35 14.56 -24.36 5.04
N ASP A 36 15.46 -24.94 4.27
CA ASP A 36 15.89 -26.35 4.38
C ASP A 36 16.96 -26.59 5.46
N GLY A 37 17.34 -25.56 6.20
CA GLY A 37 18.35 -25.66 7.26
C GLY A 37 19.79 -25.91 6.80
N LYS A 38 20.05 -26.00 5.48
CA LYS A 38 21.37 -26.28 4.92
C LYS A 38 22.26 -25.04 4.79
N GLY A 39 21.77 -23.86 5.16
CA GLY A 39 22.57 -22.64 5.22
C GLY A 39 23.51 -22.66 6.41
N GLY A 40 24.79 -23.01 6.21
CA GLY A 40 25.80 -23.00 7.25
C GLY A 40 25.90 -21.62 7.91
N ASP A 41 26.22 -21.61 9.21
CA ASP A 41 26.53 -20.41 9.99
C ASP A 41 27.79 -19.74 9.42
N ASP A 42 27.60 -18.81 8.49
CA ASP A 42 28.68 -18.01 7.97
C ASP A 42 28.76 -16.67 8.75
N GLU A 43 29.52 -16.72 9.83
CA GLU A 43 29.90 -15.56 10.64
C GLU A 43 30.90 -14.68 9.87
N GLY A 44 30.50 -14.06 8.81
CA GLY A 44 31.42 -13.08 8.27
C GLY A 44 31.36 -12.83 6.78
N SER A 45 30.44 -12.00 6.38
CA SER A 45 30.67 -11.10 5.24
C SER A 45 29.55 -10.07 5.13
N GLY A 46 29.70 -8.96 5.81
CA GLY A 46 28.77 -7.83 5.82
C GLY A 46 29.03 -6.84 4.67
N GLY A 47 29.04 -7.30 3.42
CA GLY A 47 29.06 -6.41 2.27
C GLY A 47 27.65 -5.90 1.91
N ARG A 48 27.52 -4.64 1.47
CA ARG A 48 26.24 -4.03 1.01
C ARG A 48 25.54 -4.80 -0.12
N ASN A 49 26.23 -5.71 -0.80
CA ASN A 49 25.73 -6.51 -1.93
C ASN A 49 25.45 -7.99 -1.61
N ALA A 50 25.54 -8.41 -0.35
CA ALA A 50 25.34 -9.82 0.05
C ALA A 50 23.92 -10.37 -0.20
N SER A 51 22.97 -9.55 -0.64
CA SER A 51 21.56 -9.94 -0.84
C SER A 51 21.25 -10.48 -2.23
N ALA A 52 22.14 -10.35 -3.22
CA ALA A 52 21.84 -10.72 -4.60
C ALA A 52 22.49 -12.03 -5.05
N ASP A 53 23.72 -12.28 -4.62
CA ASP A 53 24.47 -13.46 -5.03
C ASP A 53 25.60 -13.69 -4.03
N PHE A 54 25.41 -14.62 -3.09
CA PHE A 54 26.48 -15.08 -2.22
C PHE A 54 26.89 -16.49 -2.65
N ARG A 55 28.07 -16.65 -3.19
CA ARG A 55 28.60 -17.92 -3.72
C ARG A 55 27.76 -18.55 -4.84
N GLY A 56 27.09 -17.75 -5.69
CA GLY A 56 26.26 -18.24 -6.79
C GLY A 56 24.85 -18.71 -6.39
N GLU A 57 24.43 -18.55 -5.14
CA GLU A 57 23.08 -18.87 -4.71
C GLU A 57 22.17 -17.62 -4.71
N LYS A 58 21.19 -17.62 -5.59
CA LYS A 58 20.18 -16.56 -5.65
C LYS A 58 19.19 -16.75 -4.49
N ARG A 59 19.28 -15.90 -3.48
CA ARG A 59 18.33 -15.90 -2.36
C ARG A 59 16.96 -15.35 -2.80
N SER A 60 15.91 -16.14 -2.61
CA SER A 60 14.53 -15.76 -2.93
C SER A 60 13.58 -16.07 -1.78
N ASN A 61 12.38 -15.50 -1.80
CA ASN A 61 11.33 -15.81 -0.81
C ASN A 61 10.83 -17.26 -0.88
N GLU A 62 11.08 -17.97 -1.99
CA GLU A 62 10.74 -19.38 -2.13
C GLU A 62 11.71 -20.26 -1.34
N THR A 63 13.00 -19.93 -1.39
CA THR A 63 14.08 -20.73 -0.79
C THR A 63 14.48 -20.26 0.61
N HIS A 64 14.26 -18.98 0.94
CA HIS A 64 14.70 -18.38 2.19
C HIS A 64 13.55 -17.70 2.93
N ALA A 65 13.67 -17.60 4.25
CA ALA A 65 12.77 -16.85 5.12
C ALA A 65 13.56 -16.19 6.27
N SER A 66 13.01 -15.12 6.83
CA SER A 66 13.58 -14.53 8.04
C SER A 66 13.27 -15.40 9.25
N THR A 67 14.30 -15.76 10.01
CA THR A 67 14.14 -16.45 11.30
C THR A 67 13.64 -15.51 12.41
N THR A 68 13.79 -14.20 12.22
CA THR A 68 13.33 -13.18 13.18
C THR A 68 11.87 -12.81 12.95
N ASP A 69 11.44 -12.72 11.70
CA ASP A 69 10.06 -12.38 11.30
C ASP A 69 9.72 -13.13 10.00
N PRO A 70 9.15 -14.36 10.11
CA PRO A 70 8.84 -15.19 8.94
C PRO A 70 7.80 -14.58 7.98
N ASP A 71 7.01 -13.61 8.43
CA ASP A 71 6.03 -12.92 7.59
C ASP A 71 6.66 -11.84 6.71
N ALA A 72 7.85 -11.34 7.10
CA ALA A 72 8.56 -10.34 6.32
C ALA A 72 9.17 -10.96 5.05
N MET A 73 8.92 -10.33 3.91
CA MET A 73 9.40 -10.79 2.62
C MET A 73 10.54 -9.94 2.10
N LEU A 74 11.52 -10.58 1.46
CA LEU A 74 12.56 -9.87 0.74
C LEU A 74 11.98 -9.17 -0.48
N TYR A 75 12.19 -7.86 -0.57
CA TYR A 75 11.71 -7.06 -1.68
C TYR A 75 12.70 -5.99 -2.10
N ARG A 76 12.74 -5.73 -3.40
CA ARG A 76 13.56 -4.68 -4.01
C ARG A 76 12.66 -3.72 -4.80
N LYS A 77 12.67 -2.45 -4.45
CA LYS A 77 11.81 -1.44 -5.09
C LYS A 77 12.13 -1.21 -6.58
N GLY A 78 13.34 -1.52 -7.01
CA GLY A 78 13.75 -1.36 -8.40
C GLY A 78 15.18 -1.86 -8.65
N PRO A 79 15.61 -1.94 -9.93
CA PRO A 79 16.99 -2.30 -10.29
C PRO A 79 17.98 -1.37 -9.58
N GLY A 80 19.08 -1.92 -9.06
CA GLY A 80 20.11 -1.16 -8.35
C GLY A 80 19.78 -0.72 -6.92
N MET A 81 18.51 -0.91 -6.47
CA MET A 81 18.14 -0.61 -5.08
C MET A 81 18.46 -1.78 -4.16
N GLU A 82 18.74 -1.46 -2.89
CA GLU A 82 18.91 -2.47 -1.84
C GLU A 82 17.63 -3.29 -1.64
N ALA A 83 17.77 -4.62 -1.53
CA ALA A 83 16.67 -5.49 -1.13
C ALA A 83 16.53 -5.48 0.39
N LYS A 84 15.29 -5.39 0.88
CA LYS A 84 14.98 -5.33 2.30
C LYS A 84 13.87 -6.29 2.65
N LEU A 85 13.88 -6.77 3.89
CA LEU A 85 12.75 -7.49 4.47
C LEU A 85 11.66 -6.47 4.80
N CYS A 86 10.48 -6.63 4.24
CA CYS A 86 9.40 -5.64 4.37
C CYS A 86 8.01 -6.26 4.22
N PHE A 87 7.03 -5.43 4.52
CA PHE A 87 5.61 -5.60 4.27
C PHE A 87 5.14 -4.51 3.30
N ILE A 88 3.94 -4.67 2.73
CA ILE A 88 3.26 -3.59 2.00
C ILE A 88 2.04 -3.16 2.81
N GLY A 89 2.01 -1.89 3.20
CA GLY A 89 0.82 -1.26 3.76
C GLY A 89 0.01 -0.62 2.64
N HIS A 90 -1.28 -0.94 2.57
CA HIS A 90 -2.22 -0.40 1.59
C HIS A 90 -3.17 0.55 2.30
N GLY A 91 -3.54 1.63 1.62
CA GLY A 91 -4.52 2.58 2.14
C GLY A 91 -5.58 2.90 1.10
N LEU A 92 -6.81 3.00 1.54
CA LEU A 92 -7.93 3.56 0.79
C LEU A 92 -8.25 4.93 1.36
N MET A 93 -8.15 5.96 0.55
CA MET A 93 -8.41 7.36 0.94
C MET A 93 -9.68 7.87 0.28
N GLU A 94 -10.56 8.51 1.06
CA GLU A 94 -11.66 9.28 0.52
C GLU A 94 -11.15 10.65 0.05
N ASN A 95 -11.42 11.00 -1.21
CA ASN A 95 -10.71 12.09 -1.89
C ASN A 95 -11.20 13.50 -1.55
N ARG A 96 -12.43 13.68 -1.07
CA ARG A 96 -12.96 15.01 -0.69
C ARG A 96 -12.29 15.50 0.59
N SER A 97 -12.26 14.68 1.61
CA SER A 97 -11.68 14.99 2.93
C SER A 97 -10.18 14.67 3.01
N GLY A 98 -9.70 13.70 2.23
CA GLY A 98 -8.35 13.15 2.34
C GLY A 98 -8.16 12.29 3.60
N LEU A 99 -9.24 11.75 4.16
CA LEU A 99 -9.19 10.80 5.27
C LEU A 99 -8.93 9.39 4.74
N ILE A 100 -8.09 8.63 5.42
CA ILE A 100 -7.91 7.20 5.16
C ILE A 100 -9.11 6.47 5.74
N VAL A 101 -9.85 5.75 4.90
CA VAL A 101 -11.10 5.09 5.27
C VAL A 101 -10.94 3.59 5.50
N ASP A 102 -9.90 2.99 4.91
CA ASP A 102 -9.53 1.60 5.16
C ASP A 102 -8.03 1.39 4.97
N THR A 103 -7.48 0.35 5.59
CA THR A 103 -6.08 -0.05 5.49
C THR A 103 -5.94 -1.57 5.52
N ARG A 104 -4.91 -2.07 4.85
CA ARG A 104 -4.49 -3.48 4.92
C ARG A 104 -2.97 -3.56 4.96
N MET A 105 -2.45 -4.52 5.69
CA MET A 105 -1.06 -4.91 5.59
C MET A 105 -0.95 -6.29 4.95
N THR A 106 -0.06 -6.44 3.99
CA THR A 106 0.14 -7.73 3.31
C THR A 106 1.62 -8.11 3.26
N ARG A 107 1.86 -9.41 3.05
CA ARG A 107 3.17 -9.86 2.58
C ARG A 107 3.38 -9.35 1.16
N VAL A 108 4.64 -9.10 0.82
CA VAL A 108 4.98 -8.62 -0.52
C VAL A 108 4.72 -9.72 -1.56
N SER A 109 3.93 -9.40 -2.57
CA SER A 109 3.75 -10.21 -3.77
C SER A 109 3.45 -9.32 -4.97
N GLY A 110 3.58 -9.85 -6.19
CA GLY A 110 3.29 -9.11 -7.42
C GLY A 110 1.82 -8.71 -7.62
N HIS A 111 0.91 -9.28 -6.82
CA HIS A 111 -0.54 -9.04 -6.91
C HIS A 111 -1.13 -8.39 -5.64
N ALA A 112 -0.34 -8.29 -4.56
CA ALA A 112 -0.82 -7.85 -3.25
C ALA A 112 -1.54 -6.49 -3.28
N GLU A 113 -1.00 -5.52 -4.02
CA GLU A 113 -1.59 -4.17 -4.11
C GLU A 113 -2.98 -4.19 -4.74
N ARG A 114 -3.16 -4.95 -5.83
CA ARG A 114 -4.45 -5.04 -6.53
C ARG A 114 -5.49 -5.81 -5.72
N LEU A 115 -5.10 -6.91 -5.09
CA LEU A 115 -6.00 -7.70 -4.24
C LEU A 115 -6.46 -6.90 -3.01
N ALA A 116 -5.54 -6.22 -2.33
CA ALA A 116 -5.88 -5.36 -1.21
C ALA A 116 -6.79 -4.19 -1.62
N ALA A 117 -6.57 -3.62 -2.81
CA ALA A 117 -7.41 -2.55 -3.33
C ALA A 117 -8.84 -3.01 -3.60
N LEU A 118 -9.03 -4.21 -4.16
CA LEU A 118 -10.35 -4.80 -4.38
C LEU A 118 -11.06 -5.06 -3.06
N ASP A 119 -10.39 -5.72 -2.10
CA ASP A 119 -10.92 -6.01 -0.77
C ASP A 119 -11.39 -4.74 -0.03
N MET A 120 -10.58 -3.69 -0.05
CA MET A 120 -10.92 -2.43 0.61
C MET A 120 -12.06 -1.67 -0.08
N ILE A 121 -12.14 -1.69 -1.42
CA ILE A 121 -13.17 -0.91 -2.14
C ILE A 121 -14.51 -1.62 -2.19
N GLU A 122 -14.55 -2.95 -2.08
CA GLU A 122 -15.77 -3.75 -2.12
C GLU A 122 -16.77 -3.30 -1.05
N ALA A 123 -16.32 -3.03 0.17
CA ALA A 123 -17.16 -2.53 1.26
C ALA A 123 -17.85 -1.18 0.94
N TRP A 124 -17.38 -0.45 -0.05
CA TRP A 124 -17.92 0.83 -0.51
C TRP A 124 -18.74 0.71 -1.80
N ALA A 125 -18.59 -0.40 -2.51
CA ALA A 125 -19.16 -0.62 -3.85
C ALA A 125 -20.62 -1.06 -3.85
N ASP A 126 -21.13 -1.62 -2.75
CA ASP A 126 -22.52 -2.06 -2.61
C ASP A 126 -23.49 -0.86 -2.56
N ARG A 127 -23.66 -0.21 -3.72
CA ARG A 127 -24.47 1.01 -3.88
C ARG A 127 -25.05 1.13 -5.29
N PRO A 128 -26.24 1.76 -5.45
CA PRO A 128 -26.86 1.96 -6.77
C PRO A 128 -26.03 2.84 -7.71
N ARG A 129 -25.26 3.79 -7.17
CA ARG A 129 -24.42 4.71 -7.96
C ARG A 129 -23.00 4.21 -8.01
N ALA A 130 -22.45 4.17 -9.24
CA ALA A 130 -21.04 3.85 -9.46
C ALA A 130 -20.13 4.82 -8.72
N ILE A 131 -19.16 4.28 -7.97
CA ILE A 131 -18.09 5.02 -7.33
C ILE A 131 -16.85 5.05 -8.22
N THR A 132 -15.86 5.87 -7.87
CA THR A 132 -14.63 6.03 -8.64
C THR A 132 -13.42 5.68 -7.78
N LEU A 133 -12.50 4.88 -8.31
CA LEU A 133 -11.22 4.55 -7.68
C LEU A 133 -10.06 5.11 -8.51
N GLY A 134 -9.32 6.07 -7.94
CA GLY A 134 -8.06 6.57 -8.49
C GLY A 134 -6.90 5.68 -8.04
N ALA A 135 -6.04 5.25 -8.99
CA ALA A 135 -4.86 4.46 -8.70
C ALA A 135 -3.71 4.80 -9.66
N ASP A 136 -2.50 4.40 -9.33
CA ASP A 136 -1.34 4.61 -10.17
C ASP A 136 -1.27 3.62 -11.34
N ARG A 137 -0.24 3.73 -12.20
CA ARG A 137 -0.07 2.85 -13.36
C ARG A 137 0.31 1.40 -13.01
N GLY A 138 0.72 1.12 -11.77
CA GLY A 138 0.99 -0.22 -11.27
C GLY A 138 -0.29 -1.07 -11.22
N TYR A 139 -1.43 -0.39 -11.06
CA TYR A 139 -2.76 -1.00 -11.06
C TYR A 139 -3.37 -1.17 -12.47
N ASP A 140 -2.69 -0.76 -13.55
CA ASP A 140 -3.16 -0.93 -14.92
C ASP A 140 -2.98 -2.38 -15.38
N ALA A 141 -3.88 -3.26 -14.95
CA ALA A 141 -3.95 -4.67 -15.29
C ALA A 141 -5.39 -5.04 -15.67
N ALA A 142 -5.55 -5.93 -16.66
CA ALA A 142 -6.85 -6.22 -17.25
C ALA A 142 -7.82 -6.84 -16.24
N ASP A 143 -7.32 -7.81 -15.47
CA ASP A 143 -8.03 -8.47 -14.38
C ASP A 143 -8.56 -7.47 -13.34
N PHE A 144 -7.71 -6.62 -12.83
CA PHE A 144 -8.08 -5.60 -11.84
C PHE A 144 -9.11 -4.58 -12.37
N VAL A 145 -8.94 -4.13 -13.60
CA VAL A 145 -9.89 -3.18 -14.23
C VAL A 145 -11.25 -3.81 -14.48
N GLU A 146 -11.28 -5.09 -14.85
CA GLU A 146 -12.52 -5.86 -15.04
C GLU A 146 -13.25 -6.08 -13.72
N GLU A 147 -12.55 -6.52 -12.69
CA GLU A 147 -13.11 -6.69 -11.33
C GLU A 147 -13.72 -5.39 -10.78
N LEU A 148 -13.02 -4.26 -10.91
CA LEU A 148 -13.58 -2.97 -10.51
C LEU A 148 -14.88 -2.65 -11.24
N ARG A 149 -14.95 -2.93 -12.54
CA ARG A 149 -16.19 -2.71 -13.33
C ARG A 149 -17.33 -3.63 -12.89
N THR A 150 -17.01 -4.88 -12.55
CA THR A 150 -17.99 -5.84 -11.99
C THR A 150 -18.53 -5.35 -10.65
N LEU A 151 -17.71 -4.74 -9.81
CA LEU A 151 -18.10 -4.09 -8.56
C LEU A 151 -18.80 -2.74 -8.74
N ASN A 152 -19.17 -2.33 -9.96
CA ASN A 152 -19.72 -1.00 -10.26
C ASN A 152 -18.79 0.16 -9.86
N VAL A 153 -17.47 -0.04 -9.96
CA VAL A 153 -16.44 0.95 -9.66
C VAL A 153 -15.80 1.44 -10.95
N ARG A 154 -15.74 2.75 -11.17
CA ARG A 154 -15.05 3.36 -12.31
C ARG A 154 -13.54 3.38 -12.07
N PRO A 155 -12.75 2.66 -12.90
CA PRO A 155 -11.29 2.53 -12.70
C PRO A 155 -10.55 3.77 -13.24
N HIS A 156 -10.42 4.82 -12.46
CA HIS A 156 -9.58 5.96 -12.81
C HIS A 156 -8.10 5.66 -12.56
N VAL A 157 -7.62 4.56 -13.10
CA VAL A 157 -6.22 4.11 -13.02
C VAL A 157 -5.37 4.88 -14.04
N ALA A 158 -4.17 5.27 -13.66
CA ALA A 158 -3.23 5.93 -14.58
C ALA A 158 -2.82 4.98 -15.70
N ARG A 159 -3.07 5.40 -16.94
CA ARG A 159 -2.79 4.59 -18.13
C ARG A 159 -1.30 4.28 -18.26
N ASN A 160 -0.97 3.01 -18.47
CA ASN A 160 0.37 2.61 -18.84
C ASN A 160 0.62 2.90 -20.33
N THR A 161 1.59 3.76 -20.63
CA THR A 161 1.96 4.14 -21.99
C THR A 161 3.26 3.49 -22.46
N SER A 162 3.93 2.69 -21.59
CA SER A 162 5.22 2.10 -21.89
C SER A 162 5.11 0.58 -22.11
N ARG A 163 5.47 0.13 -23.31
CA ARG A 163 5.78 -1.25 -23.73
C ARG A 163 4.66 -2.30 -23.64
N ARG A 164 3.50 -2.05 -23.03
CA ARG A 164 2.38 -2.99 -22.99
C ARG A 164 1.05 -2.28 -23.25
N ARG A 165 0.07 -3.03 -23.77
CA ARG A 165 -1.29 -2.53 -23.95
C ARG A 165 -1.90 -2.23 -22.58
N SER A 166 -2.42 -1.01 -22.40
CA SER A 166 -3.16 -0.60 -21.21
C SER A 166 -4.56 -1.21 -21.21
N ALA A 167 -5.04 -1.61 -20.04
CA ALA A 167 -6.44 -1.98 -19.82
C ALA A 167 -7.37 -0.75 -19.75
N ILE A 168 -6.79 0.44 -19.57
CA ILE A 168 -7.52 1.71 -19.52
C ILE A 168 -7.80 2.23 -20.91
N ASP A 169 -9.05 2.22 -21.30
CA ASP A 169 -9.55 2.63 -22.60
C ASP A 169 -10.16 4.04 -22.62
N GLY A 170 -10.69 4.43 -23.79
CA GLY A 170 -11.33 5.74 -23.97
C GLY A 170 -12.59 5.96 -23.12
N ARG A 171 -13.27 4.92 -22.65
CA ARG A 171 -14.41 5.06 -21.72
C ARG A 171 -13.98 5.69 -20.42
N THR A 172 -12.80 5.32 -19.94
CA THR A 172 -12.20 5.86 -18.72
C THR A 172 -11.57 7.23 -18.95
N THR A 173 -10.67 7.36 -19.96
CA THR A 173 -9.87 8.57 -20.14
C THR A 173 -10.67 9.80 -20.59
N ARG A 174 -11.81 9.58 -21.28
CA ARG A 174 -12.73 10.67 -21.67
C ARG A 174 -13.70 11.09 -20.55
N HIS A 175 -13.74 10.36 -19.44
CA HIS A 175 -14.57 10.73 -18.31
C HIS A 175 -14.11 12.07 -17.71
N PRO A 176 -15.01 13.08 -17.52
CA PRO A 176 -14.61 14.41 -17.07
C PRO A 176 -13.81 14.43 -15.75
N GLY A 177 -14.12 13.50 -14.85
CA GLY A 177 -13.43 13.35 -13.56
C GLY A 177 -12.06 12.65 -13.64
N TYR A 178 -11.67 12.07 -14.77
CA TYR A 178 -10.42 11.28 -14.85
C TYR A 178 -9.18 12.13 -14.55
N ALA A 179 -9.03 13.29 -15.18
CA ALA A 179 -7.91 14.18 -14.93
C ALA A 179 -7.89 14.71 -13.48
N ALA A 180 -9.05 14.97 -12.89
CA ALA A 180 -9.17 15.35 -11.48
C ALA A 180 -8.71 14.20 -10.57
N SER A 181 -9.17 12.97 -10.81
CA SER A 181 -8.73 11.79 -10.07
C SER A 181 -7.22 11.61 -10.11
N GLN A 182 -6.59 11.79 -11.27
CA GLN A 182 -5.14 11.63 -11.41
C GLN A 182 -4.34 12.69 -10.63
N ARG A 183 -4.89 13.87 -10.40
CA ARG A 183 -4.28 14.89 -9.53
C ARG A 183 -4.50 14.58 -8.05
N ILE A 184 -5.75 14.28 -7.68
CA ILE A 184 -6.16 14.13 -6.28
C ILE A 184 -5.57 12.87 -5.64
N ARG A 185 -5.44 11.76 -6.40
CA ARG A 185 -4.88 10.51 -5.88
C ARG A 185 -3.51 10.67 -5.20
N LYS A 186 -2.72 11.66 -5.61
CA LYS A 186 -1.40 11.93 -5.01
C LYS A 186 -1.46 12.34 -3.53
N ARG A 187 -2.63 12.75 -3.03
CA ARG A 187 -2.81 13.05 -1.60
C ARG A 187 -2.52 11.86 -0.69
N ILE A 188 -2.70 10.63 -1.16
CA ILE A 188 -2.38 9.45 -0.37
C ILE A 188 -0.88 9.34 -0.09
N GLU A 189 -0.03 9.84 -0.99
CA GLU A 189 1.42 9.89 -0.80
C GLU A 189 1.79 10.80 0.38
N GLU A 190 1.04 11.91 0.61
CA GLU A 190 1.20 12.79 1.77
C GLU A 190 0.89 12.04 3.07
N ALA A 191 -0.20 11.25 3.08
CA ALA A 191 -0.57 10.43 4.24
C ALA A 191 0.51 9.39 4.55
N PHE A 192 1.01 8.69 3.54
CA PHE A 192 2.10 7.73 3.73
C PHE A 192 3.41 8.41 4.15
N GLY A 193 3.69 9.59 3.63
CA GLY A 193 4.79 10.43 4.08
C GLY A 193 4.69 10.72 5.58
N TRP A 194 3.53 11.16 6.05
CA TRP A 194 3.26 11.44 7.47
C TRP A 194 3.39 10.17 8.34
N ILE A 195 2.78 9.05 7.92
CA ILE A 195 2.86 7.75 8.61
C ILE A 195 4.33 7.32 8.78
N LYS A 196 5.15 7.47 7.75
CA LYS A 196 6.55 7.07 7.78
C LYS A 196 7.46 7.99 8.57
N THR A 197 7.20 9.29 8.56
CA THR A 197 8.08 10.28 9.18
C THR A 197 7.60 10.67 10.57
N VAL A 198 6.40 11.22 10.67
CA VAL A 198 5.85 11.73 11.93
C VAL A 198 5.46 10.59 12.88
N ALA A 199 4.71 9.59 12.37
CA ALA A 199 4.35 8.42 13.16
C ALA A 199 5.48 7.37 13.28
N GLY A 200 6.64 7.60 12.63
CA GLY A 200 7.83 6.77 12.76
C GLY A 200 7.73 5.37 12.14
N MET A 201 6.73 5.11 11.31
CA MET A 201 6.46 3.77 10.76
C MET A 201 7.19 3.49 9.43
N ARG A 202 8.32 4.14 9.16
CA ARG A 202 9.19 3.78 8.03
C ARG A 202 9.73 2.36 8.19
N LYS A 203 10.08 1.99 9.44
CA LYS A 203 10.46 0.66 9.88
C LYS A 203 9.62 0.30 11.09
N THR A 204 8.89 -0.82 11.02
CA THR A 204 8.11 -1.29 12.17
C THR A 204 9.02 -1.75 13.31
N LYS A 205 8.55 -1.64 14.55
CA LYS A 205 9.18 -2.22 15.74
C LYS A 205 8.48 -3.51 16.19
N LEU A 206 7.45 -3.91 15.46
CA LEU A 206 6.66 -5.11 15.72
C LEU A 206 7.04 -6.22 14.75
N ARG A 207 6.76 -7.46 15.11
CA ARG A 207 6.98 -8.67 14.31
C ARG A 207 5.66 -9.39 14.09
N GLY A 208 5.54 -10.04 12.93
CA GLY A 208 4.33 -10.74 12.51
C GLY A 208 3.31 -9.81 11.86
N LEU A 209 2.67 -10.31 10.81
CA LEU A 209 1.78 -9.54 9.95
C LEU A 209 0.65 -8.85 10.72
N ASP A 210 -0.04 -9.58 11.62
CA ASP A 210 -1.20 -9.07 12.36
C ASP A 210 -0.87 -7.87 13.24
N LYS A 211 0.29 -7.92 13.93
CA LYS A 211 0.71 -6.80 14.80
C LYS A 211 1.13 -5.58 13.99
N VAL A 212 1.75 -5.81 12.84
CA VAL A 212 2.18 -4.74 11.92
C VAL A 212 0.96 -4.11 11.25
N ASP A 213 -0.05 -4.91 10.87
CA ASP A 213 -1.33 -4.44 10.33
C ASP A 213 -2.07 -3.57 11.35
N TRP A 214 -2.22 -4.05 12.57
CA TRP A 214 -2.81 -3.27 13.66
C TRP A 214 -2.12 -1.92 13.87
N ALA A 215 -0.79 -1.92 13.91
CA ALA A 215 -0.02 -0.68 14.08
C ALA A 215 -0.17 0.27 12.90
N PHE A 216 -0.23 -0.26 11.68
CA PHE A 216 -0.46 0.54 10.48
C PHE A 216 -1.85 1.18 10.49
N ALA A 217 -2.90 0.42 10.81
CA ALA A 217 -4.26 0.93 10.99
C ALA A 217 -4.33 2.00 12.08
N PHE A 218 -3.64 1.79 13.20
CA PHE A 218 -3.57 2.77 14.28
C PHE A 218 -2.88 4.07 13.85
N THR A 219 -1.78 3.99 13.10
CA THR A 219 -1.09 5.20 12.59
C THR A 219 -1.93 5.92 11.54
N ALA A 220 -2.69 5.21 10.71
CA ALA A 220 -3.64 5.82 9.77
C ALA A 220 -4.78 6.53 10.50
N ALA A 221 -5.28 5.95 11.61
CA ALA A 221 -6.25 6.61 12.47
C ALA A 221 -5.68 7.88 13.12
N ALA A 222 -4.43 7.85 13.58
CA ALA A 222 -3.73 9.02 14.11
C ALA A 222 -3.58 10.13 13.06
N TYR A 223 -3.20 9.79 11.82
CA TYR A 223 -3.18 10.73 10.70
C TYR A 223 -4.52 11.40 10.51
N ASN A 224 -5.61 10.64 10.52
CA ASN A 224 -6.95 11.17 10.39
C ASN A 224 -7.30 12.12 11.55
N LEU A 225 -6.95 11.77 12.80
CA LEU A 225 -7.20 12.60 13.98
C LEU A 225 -6.50 13.96 13.89
N VAL A 226 -5.27 14.01 13.37
CA VAL A 226 -4.52 15.26 13.15
C VAL A 226 -5.20 16.15 12.10
N ARG A 227 -5.89 15.57 11.11
CA ARG A 227 -6.59 16.32 10.05
C ARG A 227 -7.97 16.82 10.46
N LEU A 228 -8.64 16.11 11.37
CA LEU A 228 -10.04 16.38 11.72
C LEU A 228 -10.31 17.81 12.21
N PRO A 229 -9.52 18.44 13.09
CA PRO A 229 -9.78 19.81 13.53
C PRO A 229 -9.93 20.78 12.36
N LYS A 230 -8.99 20.74 11.41
CA LYS A 230 -9.04 21.60 10.21
C LYS A 230 -10.27 21.31 9.33
N LEU A 231 -10.67 20.04 9.21
CA LEU A 231 -11.82 19.64 8.39
C LEU A 231 -13.16 20.01 9.05
N LEU A 232 -13.20 20.08 10.38
CA LEU A 232 -14.37 20.48 11.16
C LEU A 232 -14.47 21.99 11.37
N GLY A 233 -13.47 22.76 10.92
CA GLY A 233 -13.40 24.21 11.16
C GLY A 233 -13.03 24.54 12.61
N GLU A 234 -12.47 23.60 13.36
CA GLU A 234 -11.98 23.79 14.72
C GLU A 234 -10.52 24.31 14.65
N GLU A 235 -10.17 25.31 15.45
CA GLU A 235 -8.78 25.73 15.60
C GLU A 235 -7.97 24.58 16.22
N ALA A 236 -6.77 24.33 15.69
CA ALA A 236 -5.88 23.33 16.29
C ALA A 236 -5.55 23.79 17.73
N PRO A 237 -5.59 22.89 18.73
CA PRO A 237 -5.11 23.23 20.05
C PRO A 237 -3.65 23.69 19.97
N ALA A 238 -3.35 24.80 20.60
CA ALA A 238 -2.04 25.43 20.66
C ALA A 238 -0.97 24.54 21.29
#